data_9aa0a535af58d04bb8f2c28f10546b91
#
_entry.id   9aa0a535af58d04bb8f2c28f10546b91
#
_cell.length_a   1.000
_cell.length_b   1.000
_cell.length_c   1.000
_cell.angle_alpha   90.00
_cell.angle_beta   90.00
_cell.angle_gamma   90.00
#
_symmetry.space_group_name_H-M   'P 1'
#
loop_
_entity.id
_entity.type
_entity.pdbx_description
1 polymer ?
#
loop_
_entity_poly.entity_id
_entity_poly.type
_entity_poly.pdbx_seq_one_letter_code
_entity_poly.pdbx_strand_id
1 'polypeptide(L)'
;MAITRITAAEAAALIKDGDTLGLSGFTPAGTPKAVTAELAKVAHAEHEAGRPFQVGILTGASTGDSCDGVLSIENAIKYRAPYTTNGEFRKRVNAGLIAYNDIHLSQMAQEIRYGFLGDVDWAILEACAVTDDGKVYLTAAGGISPTVARLAKKGVIIELNAFHSDRSIGIHDVYEPLDPPSRGAIEINSPGDRIGTTYVQVDPKKIVGIVECDIPDEARAFKDSDPVTEQIGQNVADFLMADMKRGIIPSSFLPLQSGVGSTANAILGALGSNPAVPAFNVYTEVLQDAVVDLMRQGRVKTASTCSLTVTNEVLKGIYDDIDQFKDRLVLRPSEISNNPEIIRKLGLIAINTAIEVDLYGNVNSTHICGTKMMNGIGGSGDFERNAFLSIFTCPSVAKGGSISSIVPFCSHLDHTEHDVNVVITEQGVADLRGKSPAQRAQLIIENCAHPDYKQLLWDYLKIAEKGQTCHKLSAAFAMHDTFLREGNMMKTNFAEYVK
;
A
#
# COMPACT_ATOMS: atom_id res chain seq x y z
N MET A 1 3.06 29.90 24.84
CA MET A 1 1.68 30.42 24.64
C MET A 1 0.83 29.22 24.29
N ALA A 2 -0.36 29.12 24.85
CA ALA A 2 -1.28 28.05 24.47
C ALA A 2 -1.61 28.15 22.97
N ILE A 3 -1.59 27.04 22.28
CA ILE A 3 -1.91 26.96 20.83
C ILE A 3 -3.41 27.28 20.68
N THR A 4 -3.73 28.12 19.70
CA THR A 4 -5.12 28.58 19.46
C THR A 4 -6.01 27.45 19.02
N ARG A 5 -7.24 27.36 19.56
CA ARG A 5 -8.30 26.47 19.04
C ARG A 5 -9.05 27.22 17.95
N ILE A 6 -9.31 26.53 16.85
CA ILE A 6 -10.07 27.02 15.69
C ILE A 6 -11.08 25.97 15.26
N THR A 7 -12.13 26.36 14.56
CA THR A 7 -13.07 25.44 13.95
C THR A 7 -12.49 24.84 12.66
N ALA A 8 -13.02 23.71 12.23
CA ALA A 8 -12.66 23.12 10.95
C ALA A 8 -12.96 24.06 9.76
N ALA A 9 -14.05 24.82 9.84
CA ALA A 9 -14.40 25.83 8.84
C ALA A 9 -13.39 27.00 8.78
N GLU A 10 -12.94 27.50 9.94
CA GLU A 10 -11.89 28.53 10.01
C GLU A 10 -10.57 27.98 9.44
N ALA A 11 -10.21 26.73 9.75
CA ALA A 11 -9.03 26.07 9.19
C ALA A 11 -9.12 25.93 7.67
N ALA A 12 -10.24 25.45 7.14
CA ALA A 12 -10.47 25.31 5.70
C ALA A 12 -10.44 26.66 4.97
N ALA A 13 -10.93 27.75 5.60
CA ALA A 13 -10.92 29.10 5.04
C ALA A 13 -9.51 29.70 4.88
N LEU A 14 -8.48 29.16 5.55
CA LEU A 14 -7.08 29.55 5.35
C LEU A 14 -6.51 29.06 4.02
N ILE A 15 -6.98 27.92 3.53
CA ILE A 15 -6.52 27.25 2.32
C ILE A 15 -7.07 27.96 1.09
N LYS A 16 -6.23 28.20 0.09
CA LYS A 16 -6.58 28.94 -1.12
C LYS A 16 -6.44 28.06 -2.35
N ASP A 17 -7.11 28.50 -3.44
CA ASP A 17 -6.91 27.89 -4.75
C ASP A 17 -5.42 27.83 -5.11
N GLY A 18 -5.00 26.69 -5.59
CA GLY A 18 -3.61 26.43 -5.95
C GLY A 18 -2.71 25.92 -4.84
N ASP A 19 -3.11 25.95 -3.57
CA ASP A 19 -2.30 25.46 -2.45
C ASP A 19 -2.00 23.96 -2.56
N THR A 20 -0.88 23.55 -2.00
CA THR A 20 -0.50 22.14 -1.85
C THR A 20 -0.55 21.73 -0.39
N LEU A 21 -1.32 20.69 -0.12
CA LEU A 21 -1.56 20.15 1.22
C LEU A 21 -0.73 18.88 1.43
N GLY A 22 0.03 18.84 2.53
CA GLY A 22 0.64 17.63 3.06
C GLY A 22 -0.24 17.06 4.17
N LEU A 23 -0.75 15.84 4.00
CA LEU A 23 -1.68 15.25 4.97
C LEU A 23 -1.03 14.09 5.73
N SER A 24 -1.37 13.94 7.00
CA SER A 24 -1.04 12.77 7.82
C SER A 24 -1.82 11.54 7.37
N GLY A 25 -1.55 10.43 8.04
CA GLY A 25 -2.25 9.19 7.83
C GLY A 25 -1.59 8.26 6.81
N PHE A 26 -2.13 7.06 6.74
CA PHE A 26 -1.78 6.03 5.77
C PHE A 26 -2.97 5.09 5.62
N THR A 27 -3.42 4.76 4.39
CA THR A 27 -4.72 4.16 4.15
C THR A 27 -5.83 5.04 4.76
N PRO A 28 -6.99 4.57 5.23
CA PRO A 28 -7.94 5.45 5.92
C PRO A 28 -7.55 5.79 7.37
N ALA A 29 -6.47 5.19 7.91
CA ALA A 29 -6.07 5.40 9.30
C ALA A 29 -5.27 6.69 9.49
N GLY A 30 -5.64 7.50 10.48
CA GLY A 30 -4.93 8.72 10.83
C GLY A 30 -5.00 9.84 9.78
N THR A 31 -5.93 9.75 8.84
CA THR A 31 -6.18 10.75 7.80
C THR A 31 -7.04 11.89 8.35
N PRO A 32 -6.71 13.17 8.10
CA PRO A 32 -7.57 14.28 8.49
C PRO A 32 -8.96 14.17 7.88
N LYS A 33 -10.01 14.45 8.66
CA LYS A 33 -11.41 14.22 8.28
C LYS A 33 -12.27 15.48 8.40
N ALA A 34 -12.07 16.26 9.46
CA ALA A 34 -12.89 17.44 9.75
C ALA A 34 -12.53 18.60 8.81
N VAL A 35 -11.24 18.91 8.67
CA VAL A 35 -10.77 20.00 7.82
C VAL A 35 -11.01 19.73 6.35
N THR A 36 -10.80 18.50 5.90
CA THR A 36 -11.04 18.10 4.50
C THR A 36 -12.52 18.14 4.12
N ALA A 37 -13.43 17.77 5.05
CA ALA A 37 -14.85 17.90 4.84
C ALA A 37 -15.31 19.37 4.69
N GLU A 38 -14.77 20.28 5.51
CA GLU A 38 -15.07 21.72 5.38
C GLU A 38 -14.41 22.32 4.13
N LEU A 39 -13.22 21.86 3.75
CA LEU A 39 -12.55 22.28 2.50
C LEU A 39 -13.37 21.92 1.26
N ALA A 40 -14.02 20.76 1.26
CA ALA A 40 -14.94 20.39 0.20
C ALA A 40 -16.11 21.38 0.06
N LYS A 41 -16.65 21.87 1.20
CA LYS A 41 -17.70 22.91 1.19
C LYS A 41 -17.19 24.25 0.68
N VAL A 42 -15.95 24.63 1.01
CA VAL A 42 -15.29 25.83 0.45
C VAL A 42 -15.18 25.69 -1.07
N ALA A 43 -14.68 24.56 -1.56
CA ALA A 43 -14.57 24.31 -2.99
C ALA A 43 -15.93 24.37 -3.70
N HIS A 44 -16.96 23.76 -3.13
CA HIS A 44 -18.34 23.83 -3.63
C HIS A 44 -18.80 25.30 -3.77
N ALA A 45 -18.67 26.09 -2.71
CA ALA A 45 -19.09 27.49 -2.71
C ALA A 45 -18.33 28.36 -3.72
N GLU A 46 -17.03 28.12 -3.89
CA GLU A 46 -16.22 28.82 -4.90
C GLU A 46 -16.69 28.47 -6.32
N HIS A 47 -16.94 27.18 -6.60
CA HIS A 47 -17.41 26.73 -7.91
C HIS A 47 -18.83 27.26 -8.21
N GLU A 48 -19.76 27.26 -7.23
CA GLU A 48 -21.08 27.88 -7.40
C GLU A 48 -21.00 29.39 -7.72
N ALA A 49 -19.98 30.06 -7.17
CA ALA A 49 -19.71 31.46 -7.46
C ALA A 49 -18.93 31.68 -8.77
N GLY A 50 -18.66 30.64 -9.55
CA GLY A 50 -17.91 30.68 -10.82
C GLY A 50 -16.40 30.93 -10.65
N ARG A 51 -15.85 30.72 -9.47
CA ARG A 51 -14.42 30.86 -9.19
C ARG A 51 -13.73 29.48 -9.14
N PRO A 52 -12.48 29.37 -9.64
CA PRO A 52 -11.73 28.12 -9.54
C PRO A 52 -11.33 27.85 -8.09
N PHE A 53 -11.33 26.57 -7.69
CA PHE A 53 -10.77 26.12 -6.44
C PHE A 53 -10.28 24.67 -6.56
N GLN A 54 -8.97 24.50 -6.62
CA GLN A 54 -8.34 23.17 -6.63
C GLN A 54 -7.03 23.21 -5.86
N VAL A 55 -6.76 22.15 -5.09
CA VAL A 55 -5.53 21.98 -4.33
C VAL A 55 -4.71 20.78 -4.80
N GLY A 56 -3.41 20.83 -4.57
CA GLY A 56 -2.54 19.64 -4.63
C GLY A 56 -2.60 18.88 -3.31
N ILE A 57 -2.51 17.55 -3.36
CA ILE A 57 -2.52 16.71 -2.16
C ILE A 57 -1.35 15.74 -2.18
N LEU A 58 -0.52 15.79 -1.14
CA LEU A 58 0.62 14.91 -0.90
C LEU A 58 0.38 14.15 0.41
N THR A 59 0.47 12.82 0.38
CA THR A 59 0.25 11.97 1.57
C THR A 59 1.27 10.85 1.64
N GLY A 60 1.24 10.08 2.75
CA GLY A 60 2.01 8.83 2.86
C GLY A 60 1.38 7.63 2.13
N ALA A 61 0.17 7.71 1.72
CA ALA A 61 -0.76 6.82 1.03
C ALA A 61 -2.14 6.89 1.69
N SER A 62 -2.48 8.04 2.29
CA SER A 62 -3.79 8.27 2.89
C SER A 62 -4.86 8.16 1.80
N THR A 63 -5.98 7.58 2.12
CA THR A 63 -7.14 7.44 1.26
C THR A 63 -8.38 7.40 2.13
N GLY A 64 -9.54 7.69 1.58
CA GLY A 64 -10.79 7.63 2.33
C GLY A 64 -11.86 8.51 1.72
N ASP A 65 -13.11 8.25 2.11
CA ASP A 65 -14.25 9.04 1.63
C ASP A 65 -14.21 10.47 2.19
N SER A 66 -13.74 10.64 3.44
CA SER A 66 -13.60 11.93 4.11
C SER A 66 -12.48 12.84 3.56
N CYS A 67 -11.58 12.32 2.77
CA CYS A 67 -10.51 13.07 2.11
C CYS A 67 -10.63 12.98 0.58
N ASP A 68 -10.13 11.91 -0.02
CA ASP A 68 -10.13 11.74 -1.48
C ASP A 68 -11.56 11.76 -2.06
N GLY A 69 -12.54 11.18 -1.36
CA GLY A 69 -13.93 11.10 -1.81
C GLY A 69 -14.60 12.47 -1.90
N VAL A 70 -14.72 13.18 -0.76
CA VAL A 70 -15.42 14.48 -0.70
C VAL A 70 -14.76 15.53 -1.58
N LEU A 71 -13.44 15.60 -1.60
CA LEU A 71 -12.71 16.55 -2.43
C LEU A 71 -12.81 16.22 -3.91
N SER A 72 -12.88 14.93 -4.27
CA SER A 72 -13.10 14.51 -5.65
C SER A 72 -14.51 14.85 -6.14
N ILE A 73 -15.54 14.62 -5.32
CA ILE A 73 -16.93 14.96 -5.66
C ILE A 73 -17.02 16.44 -6.03
N GLU A 74 -16.38 17.31 -5.27
CA GLU A 74 -16.38 18.76 -5.48
C GLU A 74 -15.36 19.24 -6.52
N ASN A 75 -14.66 18.35 -7.23
CA ASN A 75 -13.61 18.69 -8.20
C ASN A 75 -12.51 19.58 -7.61
N ALA A 76 -12.18 19.37 -6.34
CA ALA A 76 -11.26 20.20 -5.58
C ALA A 76 -9.79 19.74 -5.65
N ILE A 77 -9.49 18.67 -6.39
CA ILE A 77 -8.13 18.13 -6.49
C ILE A 77 -7.58 18.33 -7.89
N LYS A 78 -6.45 19.06 -8.02
CA LYS A 78 -5.70 19.22 -9.28
C LYS A 78 -4.59 18.17 -9.44
N TYR A 79 -3.93 17.82 -8.34
CA TYR A 79 -2.78 16.93 -8.29
C TYR A 79 -2.81 16.03 -7.03
N ARG A 80 -2.40 14.78 -7.16
CA ARG A 80 -2.38 13.80 -6.07
C ARG A 80 -1.20 12.83 -6.20
N ALA A 81 -0.49 12.60 -5.09
CA ALA A 81 0.52 11.56 -4.94
C ALA A 81 0.49 11.00 -3.51
N PRO A 82 0.99 9.78 -3.26
CA PRO A 82 1.51 8.79 -4.21
C PRO A 82 0.48 7.70 -4.55
N TYR A 83 -0.59 7.52 -3.75
CA TYR A 83 -1.43 6.33 -3.76
C TYR A 83 -2.89 6.65 -3.41
N THR A 84 -3.83 5.93 -4.00
CA THR A 84 -5.25 5.93 -3.59
C THR A 84 -5.97 4.66 -4.02
N THR A 85 -7.02 4.30 -3.27
CA THR A 85 -7.99 3.27 -3.62
C THR A 85 -9.41 3.81 -3.70
N ASN A 86 -9.60 5.12 -3.46
CA ASN A 86 -10.94 5.73 -3.43
C ASN A 86 -11.63 5.68 -4.80
N GLY A 87 -12.89 5.26 -4.82
CA GLY A 87 -13.65 5.03 -6.05
C GLY A 87 -13.97 6.30 -6.83
N GLU A 88 -14.34 7.40 -6.14
CA GLU A 88 -14.66 8.68 -6.78
C GLU A 88 -13.41 9.33 -7.35
N PHE A 89 -12.33 9.30 -6.59
CA PHE A 89 -11.04 9.78 -7.06
C PHE A 89 -10.58 9.03 -8.32
N ARG A 90 -10.62 7.70 -8.29
CA ARG A 90 -10.23 6.84 -9.40
C ARG A 90 -11.02 7.11 -10.68
N LYS A 91 -12.33 7.37 -10.57
CA LYS A 91 -13.15 7.76 -11.73
C LYS A 91 -12.61 9.02 -12.39
N ARG A 92 -12.21 10.03 -11.61
CA ARG A 92 -11.70 11.31 -12.12
C ARG A 92 -10.30 11.18 -12.72
N VAL A 93 -9.42 10.39 -12.11
CA VAL A 93 -8.10 10.08 -12.68
C VAL A 93 -8.26 9.39 -14.04
N ASN A 94 -9.09 8.35 -14.12
CA ASN A 94 -9.35 7.63 -15.36
C ASN A 94 -10.08 8.49 -16.43
N ALA A 95 -10.71 9.59 -16.04
CA ALA A 95 -11.28 10.60 -16.93
C ALA A 95 -10.29 11.70 -17.32
N GLY A 96 -9.05 11.67 -16.82
CA GLY A 96 -8.03 12.69 -17.09
C GLY A 96 -8.28 14.04 -16.41
N LEU A 97 -9.09 14.07 -15.35
CA LEU A 97 -9.47 15.29 -14.64
C LEU A 97 -8.54 15.64 -13.47
N ILE A 98 -7.78 14.66 -12.98
CA ILE A 98 -6.81 14.84 -11.90
C ILE A 98 -5.45 14.33 -12.37
N ALA A 99 -4.40 15.13 -12.20
CA ALA A 99 -3.03 14.68 -12.39
C ALA A 99 -2.65 13.77 -11.20
N TYR A 100 -2.46 12.50 -11.49
CA TYR A 100 -2.09 11.50 -10.49
C TYR A 100 -0.67 11.02 -10.74
N ASN A 101 0.16 11.04 -9.69
CA ASN A 101 1.52 10.53 -9.73
C ASN A 101 1.67 9.36 -8.76
N ASP A 102 1.86 8.18 -9.33
CA ASP A 102 2.14 6.95 -8.59
C ASP A 102 3.64 6.91 -8.24
N ILE A 103 3.97 6.82 -6.97
CA ILE A 103 5.35 6.90 -6.47
C ILE A 103 5.58 5.77 -5.47
N HIS A 104 6.76 5.15 -5.49
CA HIS A 104 7.18 4.24 -4.43
C HIS A 104 7.08 4.92 -3.07
N LEU A 105 6.44 4.26 -2.10
CA LEU A 105 6.15 4.88 -0.81
C LEU A 105 7.41 5.21 -0.01
N SER A 106 8.49 4.44 -0.19
CA SER A 106 9.80 4.75 0.39
C SER A 106 10.40 6.06 -0.13
N GLN A 107 10.00 6.50 -1.33
CA GLN A 107 10.55 7.70 -1.99
C GLN A 107 9.72 8.96 -1.73
N MET A 108 8.45 8.83 -1.37
CA MET A 108 7.53 9.95 -1.29
C MET A 108 8.03 11.09 -0.39
N ALA A 109 8.46 10.79 0.83
CA ALA A 109 8.95 11.81 1.77
C ALA A 109 10.24 12.49 1.25
N GLN A 110 11.17 11.72 0.71
CA GLN A 110 12.42 12.29 0.19
C GLN A 110 12.20 13.12 -1.08
N GLU A 111 11.28 12.74 -1.98
CA GLU A 111 10.99 13.55 -3.17
C GLU A 111 10.35 14.89 -2.81
N ILE A 112 9.54 14.94 -1.74
CA ILE A 112 9.06 16.20 -1.17
C ILE A 112 10.24 17.03 -0.66
N ARG A 113 11.16 16.43 0.10
CA ARG A 113 12.36 17.14 0.62
C ARG A 113 13.27 17.63 -0.49
N TYR A 114 13.40 16.90 -1.58
CA TYR A 114 14.20 17.31 -2.76
C TYR A 114 13.50 18.38 -3.61
N GLY A 115 12.24 18.69 -3.33
CA GLY A 115 11.48 19.66 -4.10
C GLY A 115 10.97 19.16 -5.45
N PHE A 116 11.03 17.85 -5.72
CA PHE A 116 10.58 17.27 -6.99
C PHE A 116 9.07 17.39 -7.17
N LEU A 117 8.32 17.44 -6.07
CA LEU A 117 6.86 17.55 -6.06
C LEU A 117 6.37 18.98 -5.79
N GLY A 118 7.27 19.94 -5.81
CA GLY A 118 6.97 21.33 -5.45
C GLY A 118 6.93 21.57 -3.94
N ASP A 119 6.43 22.73 -3.57
CA ASP A 119 6.35 23.16 -2.17
C ASP A 119 5.11 22.60 -1.47
N VAL A 120 5.21 22.38 -0.18
CA VAL A 120 4.08 22.12 0.71
C VAL A 120 3.65 23.44 1.34
N ASP A 121 2.43 23.91 1.06
CA ASP A 121 1.89 25.13 1.67
C ASP A 121 1.39 24.87 3.09
N TRP A 122 0.56 23.86 3.27
CA TRP A 122 -0.06 23.51 4.53
C TRP A 122 0.23 22.05 4.89
N ALA A 123 0.49 21.79 6.16
CA ALA A 123 0.40 20.43 6.70
C ALA A 123 -0.86 20.32 7.58
N ILE A 124 -1.61 19.23 7.40
CA ILE A 124 -2.77 18.91 8.25
C ILE A 124 -2.50 17.55 8.87
N LEU A 125 -2.34 17.54 10.20
CA LEU A 125 -1.97 16.34 10.95
C LEU A 125 -3.08 15.94 11.90
N GLU A 126 -3.56 14.70 11.78
CA GLU A 126 -4.40 14.09 12.80
C GLU A 126 -3.54 13.63 13.98
N ALA A 127 -3.96 13.95 15.20
CA ALA A 127 -3.25 13.65 16.43
C ALA A 127 -4.20 13.22 17.56
N CYS A 128 -3.72 12.37 18.47
CA CYS A 128 -4.41 12.04 19.72
C CYS A 128 -4.03 12.99 20.88
N ALA A 129 -2.87 13.65 20.78
CA ALA A 129 -2.43 14.65 21.75
C ALA A 129 -1.45 15.65 21.12
N VAL A 130 -1.38 16.84 21.66
CA VAL A 130 -0.41 17.87 21.31
C VAL A 130 -0.02 18.67 22.56
N THR A 131 1.26 19.05 22.66
CA THR A 131 1.79 19.82 23.78
C THR A 131 2.12 21.26 23.38
N ASP A 132 2.21 22.17 24.32
CA ASP A 132 2.54 23.59 24.09
C ASP A 132 3.96 23.79 23.49
N ASP A 133 4.86 22.83 23.66
CA ASP A 133 6.19 22.82 23.07
C ASP A 133 6.24 22.14 21.67
N GLY A 134 5.06 21.82 21.11
CA GLY A 134 4.91 21.35 19.73
C GLY A 134 5.17 19.88 19.51
N LYS A 135 5.07 19.04 20.53
CA LYS A 135 5.07 17.59 20.35
C LYS A 135 3.69 17.14 19.90
N VAL A 136 3.60 16.60 18.70
CA VAL A 136 2.36 16.09 18.10
C VAL A 136 2.40 14.58 18.13
N TYR A 137 1.51 13.97 18.89
CA TYR A 137 1.37 12.50 18.98
C TYR A 137 0.34 12.03 17.96
N LEU A 138 0.83 11.33 16.94
CA LEU A 138 -0.01 10.85 15.86
C LEU A 138 -0.98 9.74 16.32
N THR A 139 -2.01 9.52 15.55
CA THR A 139 -3.04 8.51 15.82
C THR A 139 -2.62 7.12 15.32
N ALA A 140 -3.34 6.53 14.37
CA ALA A 140 -3.17 5.16 13.93
C ALA A 140 -2.16 4.97 12.78
N ALA A 141 -1.47 6.02 12.33
CA ALA A 141 -0.51 5.91 11.24
C ALA A 141 0.60 6.97 11.28
N GLY A 142 1.79 6.59 10.78
CA GLY A 142 2.96 7.48 10.65
C GLY A 142 2.94 8.33 9.37
N GLY A 143 2.69 7.70 8.23
CA GLY A 143 2.67 8.34 6.92
C GLY A 143 3.93 9.15 6.61
N ILE A 144 3.74 10.35 6.05
CA ILE A 144 4.81 11.35 5.79
C ILE A 144 4.73 12.54 6.76
N SER A 145 4.04 12.36 7.88
CA SER A 145 3.73 13.43 8.83
C SER A 145 4.93 14.27 9.26
N PRO A 146 6.11 13.71 9.62
CA PRO A 146 7.25 14.52 10.03
C PRO A 146 7.76 15.43 8.90
N THR A 147 7.83 14.91 7.68
CA THR A 147 8.31 15.65 6.51
C THR A 147 7.41 16.83 6.16
N VAL A 148 6.09 16.60 6.04
CA VAL A 148 5.16 17.66 5.66
C VAL A 148 5.03 18.72 6.76
N ALA A 149 5.06 18.33 8.04
CA ALA A 149 5.05 19.26 9.17
C ALA A 149 6.27 20.19 9.17
N ARG A 150 7.45 19.64 8.89
CA ARG A 150 8.69 20.39 8.80
C ARG A 150 8.73 21.36 7.63
N LEU A 151 8.21 20.93 6.47
CA LEU A 151 8.33 21.68 5.20
C LEU A 151 7.18 22.64 4.94
N ALA A 152 6.05 22.54 5.63
CA ALA A 152 4.91 23.44 5.47
C ALA A 152 5.32 24.92 5.58
N LYS A 153 5.05 25.69 4.51
CA LYS A 153 5.48 27.09 4.40
C LYS A 153 4.52 28.05 5.07
N LYS A 154 3.20 27.81 4.98
CA LYS A 154 2.15 28.67 5.54
C LYS A 154 1.78 28.28 6.95
N GLY A 155 1.89 26.99 7.31
CA GLY A 155 1.66 26.52 8.66
C GLY A 155 1.20 25.08 8.74
N VAL A 156 1.00 24.66 9.99
CA VAL A 156 0.53 23.34 10.39
C VAL A 156 -0.81 23.48 11.10
N ILE A 157 -1.80 22.73 10.67
CA ILE A 157 -3.10 22.57 11.30
C ILE A 157 -3.12 21.21 11.99
N ILE A 158 -3.46 21.16 13.27
CA ILE A 158 -3.59 19.92 14.02
C ILE A 158 -5.08 19.58 14.14
N GLU A 159 -5.46 18.42 13.65
CA GLU A 159 -6.79 17.84 13.86
C GLU A 159 -6.69 16.91 15.07
N LEU A 160 -7.07 17.43 16.25
CA LEU A 160 -7.04 16.69 17.51
C LEU A 160 -8.30 15.83 17.61
N ASN A 161 -8.14 14.53 17.36
CA ASN A 161 -9.24 13.60 17.24
C ASN A 161 -9.42 12.77 18.52
N ALA A 162 -10.47 13.06 19.28
CA ALA A 162 -10.78 12.41 20.55
C ALA A 162 -11.21 10.93 20.41
N PHE A 163 -11.53 10.48 19.20
CA PHE A 163 -11.76 9.06 18.92
C PHE A 163 -10.53 8.21 19.23
N HIS A 164 -9.34 8.76 19.03
CA HIS A 164 -8.08 8.06 19.28
C HIS A 164 -7.59 8.31 20.71
N SER A 165 -7.32 7.23 21.43
CA SER A 165 -6.86 7.29 22.80
C SER A 165 -5.40 7.74 22.92
N ASP A 166 -5.11 8.67 23.84
CA ASP A 166 -3.76 9.07 24.24
C ASP A 166 -2.96 7.93 24.93
N ARG A 167 -3.63 6.85 25.36
CA ARG A 167 -2.98 5.64 25.85
C ARG A 167 -2.06 5.01 24.80
N SER A 168 -2.30 5.27 23.51
CA SER A 168 -1.44 4.82 22.40
C SER A 168 -0.08 5.55 22.35
N ILE A 169 0.11 6.62 23.10
CA ILE A 169 1.40 7.32 23.16
C ILE A 169 2.50 6.34 23.56
N GLY A 170 3.51 6.25 22.69
CA GLY A 170 4.65 5.34 22.85
C GLY A 170 4.71 4.20 21.83
N ILE A 171 3.67 3.96 21.00
CA ILE A 171 3.75 2.95 19.93
C ILE A 171 4.47 3.48 18.67
N HIS A 172 4.51 4.80 18.48
CA HIS A 172 5.23 5.39 17.36
C HIS A 172 6.75 5.39 17.58
N ASP A 173 7.49 5.29 16.46
CA ASP A 173 8.93 5.46 16.35
C ASP A 173 9.19 6.38 15.15
N VAL A 174 9.07 7.69 15.38
CA VAL A 174 9.19 8.72 14.37
C VAL A 174 10.65 9.02 14.13
N TYR A 175 11.17 8.59 13.00
CA TYR A 175 12.51 8.87 12.54
C TYR A 175 12.48 9.37 11.10
N GLU A 176 13.20 10.43 10.81
CA GLU A 176 13.36 10.99 9.47
C GLU A 176 14.87 10.92 9.12
N PRO A 177 15.27 10.14 8.08
CA PRO A 177 16.67 10.04 7.70
C PRO A 177 17.18 11.37 7.12
N LEU A 178 18.48 11.61 7.27
CA LEU A 178 19.11 12.73 6.60
C LEU A 178 19.13 12.53 5.07
N ASP A 179 19.18 13.62 4.34
CA ASP A 179 19.32 13.60 2.88
C ASP A 179 20.78 13.41 2.45
N PRO A 180 21.03 12.88 1.24
CA PRO A 180 22.37 12.81 0.69
C PRO A 180 23.06 14.20 0.64
N PRO A 181 24.39 14.27 0.85
CA PRO A 181 25.32 13.15 1.07
C PRO A 181 25.47 12.72 2.54
N SER A 182 24.68 13.28 3.44
CA SER A 182 24.83 13.09 4.89
C SER A 182 24.00 11.91 5.45
N ARG A 183 23.37 11.12 4.57
CA ARG A 183 22.56 9.96 4.97
C ARG A 183 23.45 8.86 5.54
N GLY A 184 23.25 8.49 6.80
CA GLY A 184 23.88 7.35 7.45
C GLY A 184 23.05 6.07 7.37
N ALA A 185 23.60 4.96 7.88
CA ALA A 185 22.88 3.70 8.03
C ALA A 185 21.70 3.85 9.01
N ILE A 186 20.62 3.15 8.74
CA ILE A 186 19.45 3.13 9.63
C ILE A 186 19.60 1.95 10.58
N GLU A 187 19.74 2.21 11.89
CA GLU A 187 20.09 1.23 12.92
C GLU A 187 18.85 0.42 13.40
N ILE A 188 18.07 -0.12 12.45
CA ILE A 188 17.01 -1.08 12.69
C ILE A 188 17.50 -2.46 12.26
N ASN A 189 17.71 -3.37 13.21
CA ASN A 189 18.24 -4.71 13.00
C ASN A 189 17.19 -5.79 13.35
N SER A 190 16.09 -5.38 13.97
CA SER A 190 14.93 -6.21 14.29
C SER A 190 13.65 -5.37 14.11
N PRO A 191 12.50 -5.98 13.76
CA PRO A 191 11.23 -5.25 13.63
C PRO A 191 10.84 -4.43 14.85
N GLY A 192 11.25 -4.84 16.06
CA GLY A 192 10.95 -4.14 17.31
C GLY A 192 11.88 -2.98 17.67
N ASP A 193 13.01 -2.80 16.96
CA ASP A 193 13.99 -1.76 17.30
C ASP A 193 13.39 -0.37 17.12
N ARG A 194 13.70 0.56 18.03
CA ARG A 194 13.24 1.94 18.01
C ARG A 194 14.45 2.86 17.98
N ILE A 195 14.45 3.83 17.07
CA ILE A 195 15.57 4.75 16.83
C ILE A 195 15.14 6.22 16.80
N GLY A 196 13.85 6.47 16.84
CA GLY A 196 13.26 7.81 16.75
C GLY A 196 12.57 8.26 18.04
N THR A 197 11.64 9.17 17.88
CA THR A 197 10.80 9.71 18.95
C THR A 197 9.38 9.16 18.87
N THR A 198 8.61 9.31 19.95
CA THR A 198 7.21 8.89 19.98
C THR A 198 6.25 9.97 19.44
N TYR A 199 6.77 11.07 18.92
CA TYR A 199 6.02 12.24 18.45
C TYR A 199 6.69 12.88 17.23
N VAL A 200 5.92 13.65 16.49
CA VAL A 200 6.43 14.60 15.50
C VAL A 200 6.70 15.93 16.19
N GLN A 201 7.95 16.44 16.12
CA GLN A 201 8.27 17.77 16.64
C GLN A 201 7.91 18.84 15.62
N VAL A 202 7.02 19.73 15.98
CA VAL A 202 6.62 20.90 15.19
C VAL A 202 7.05 22.16 15.92
N ASP A 203 7.61 23.16 15.22
CA ASP A 203 7.82 24.48 15.81
C ASP A 203 6.45 25.04 16.22
N PRO A 204 6.22 25.36 17.53
CA PRO A 204 4.93 25.87 17.98
C PRO A 204 4.45 27.12 17.23
N LYS A 205 5.38 27.92 16.69
CA LYS A 205 5.05 29.10 15.88
C LYS A 205 4.45 28.77 14.52
N LYS A 206 4.70 27.55 14.01
CA LYS A 206 4.11 27.05 12.76
C LYS A 206 2.72 26.48 12.97
N ILE A 207 2.32 26.14 14.20
CA ILE A 207 1.00 25.58 14.48
C ILE A 207 -0.02 26.74 14.49
N VAL A 208 -0.78 26.82 13.40
CA VAL A 208 -1.74 27.91 13.18
C VAL A 208 -3.00 27.69 14.01
N GLY A 209 -3.40 26.45 14.24
CA GLY A 209 -4.53 26.13 15.07
C GLY A 209 -4.74 24.64 15.31
N ILE A 210 -5.51 24.35 16.36
CA ILE A 210 -5.98 23.01 16.71
C ILE A 210 -7.48 22.95 16.41
N VAL A 211 -7.88 22.01 15.60
CA VAL A 211 -9.28 21.65 15.31
C VAL A 211 -9.62 20.41 16.14
N GLU A 212 -10.60 20.52 17.02
CA GLU A 212 -11.07 19.38 17.82
C GLU A 212 -12.16 18.63 17.07
N CYS A 213 -12.06 17.29 17.04
CA CYS A 213 -13.06 16.42 16.46
C CYS A 213 -13.13 15.08 17.20
N ASP A 214 -14.17 14.31 16.92
CA ASP A 214 -14.39 12.94 17.42
C ASP A 214 -14.97 12.12 16.26
N ILE A 215 -14.08 11.68 15.36
CA ILE A 215 -14.47 11.00 14.10
C ILE A 215 -13.67 9.71 13.95
N PRO A 216 -14.32 8.56 13.84
CA PRO A 216 -13.64 7.28 13.66
C PRO A 216 -12.89 7.21 12.32
N ASP A 217 -11.89 6.32 12.24
CA ASP A 217 -11.25 5.96 10.99
C ASP A 217 -12.24 5.21 10.08
N GLU A 218 -12.10 5.39 8.77
CA GLU A 218 -12.95 4.77 7.75
C GLU A 218 -12.50 3.34 7.37
N ALA A 219 -11.66 2.73 8.21
CA ALA A 219 -11.22 1.35 8.01
C ALA A 219 -12.42 0.40 8.12
N ARG A 220 -12.54 -0.47 7.12
CA ARG A 220 -13.61 -1.48 7.06
C ARG A 220 -13.00 -2.87 7.14
N ALA A 221 -13.75 -3.80 7.73
CA ALA A 221 -13.36 -5.20 7.67
C ALA A 221 -13.20 -5.64 6.20
N PHE A 222 -12.14 -6.37 5.93
CA PHE A 222 -11.99 -7.03 4.65
C PHE A 222 -13.03 -8.15 4.52
N LYS A 223 -13.40 -8.49 3.28
CA LYS A 223 -14.28 -9.63 3.03
C LYS A 223 -13.67 -10.91 3.59
N ASP A 224 -14.53 -11.80 4.05
CA ASP A 224 -14.12 -13.15 4.42
C ASP A 224 -13.40 -13.82 3.24
N SER A 225 -12.52 -14.77 3.58
CA SER A 225 -11.88 -15.62 2.58
C SER A 225 -12.92 -16.47 1.86
N ASP A 226 -12.64 -16.78 0.60
CA ASP A 226 -13.40 -17.73 -0.20
C ASP A 226 -12.51 -18.95 -0.53
N PRO A 227 -13.05 -20.04 -1.08
CA PRO A 227 -12.29 -21.23 -1.37
C PRO A 227 -11.05 -21.01 -2.26
N VAL A 228 -11.09 -20.01 -3.15
CA VAL A 228 -9.96 -19.64 -4.01
C VAL A 228 -8.84 -19.01 -3.20
N THR A 229 -9.17 -18.01 -2.40
CA THR A 229 -8.18 -17.32 -1.54
C THR A 229 -7.66 -18.23 -0.43
N GLU A 230 -8.48 -19.13 0.11
CA GLU A 230 -8.05 -20.17 1.07
C GLU A 230 -7.03 -21.13 0.45
N GLN A 231 -7.28 -21.60 -0.79
CA GLN A 231 -6.34 -22.46 -1.50
C GLN A 231 -5.02 -21.74 -1.80
N ILE A 232 -5.06 -20.45 -2.17
CA ILE A 232 -3.85 -19.63 -2.31
C ILE A 232 -3.09 -19.57 -0.98
N GLY A 233 -3.79 -19.31 0.12
CA GLY A 233 -3.20 -19.28 1.47
C GLY A 233 -2.51 -20.59 1.83
N GLN A 234 -3.16 -21.73 1.54
CA GLN A 234 -2.60 -23.05 1.79
C GLN A 234 -1.36 -23.30 0.91
N ASN A 235 -1.42 -22.96 -0.38
CA ASN A 235 -0.28 -23.11 -1.31
C ASN A 235 0.94 -22.30 -0.85
N VAL A 236 0.72 -21.06 -0.35
CA VAL A 236 1.78 -20.23 0.24
C VAL A 236 2.38 -20.91 1.48
N ALA A 237 1.53 -21.34 2.41
CA ALA A 237 2.00 -22.00 3.65
C ALA A 237 2.81 -23.26 3.36
N ASP A 238 2.33 -24.11 2.45
CA ASP A 238 3.00 -25.36 2.06
C ASP A 238 4.36 -25.07 1.40
N PHE A 239 4.42 -24.07 0.53
CA PHE A 239 5.66 -23.65 -0.13
C PHE A 239 6.69 -23.15 0.89
N LEU A 240 6.30 -22.26 1.80
CA LEU A 240 7.19 -21.74 2.84
C LEU A 240 7.67 -22.85 3.79
N MET A 241 6.80 -23.78 4.16
CA MET A 241 7.17 -24.95 4.97
C MET A 241 8.14 -25.88 4.24
N ALA A 242 7.97 -26.08 2.93
CA ALA A 242 8.91 -26.85 2.13
C ALA A 242 10.30 -26.16 2.08
N ASP A 243 10.35 -24.82 1.96
CA ASP A 243 11.59 -24.05 2.01
C ASP A 243 12.27 -24.11 3.39
N MET A 244 11.50 -24.05 4.48
CA MET A 244 12.04 -24.27 5.83
C MET A 244 12.64 -25.67 5.96
N LYS A 245 11.93 -26.71 5.50
CA LYS A 245 12.41 -28.08 5.55
C LYS A 245 13.69 -28.29 4.74
N ARG A 246 13.88 -27.54 3.66
CA ARG A 246 15.10 -27.54 2.84
C ARG A 246 16.23 -26.68 3.43
N GLY A 247 15.96 -25.93 4.49
CA GLY A 247 16.91 -25.02 5.12
C GLY A 247 17.15 -23.72 4.34
N ILE A 248 16.29 -23.39 3.37
CA ILE A 248 16.33 -22.13 2.62
C ILE A 248 15.81 -21.00 3.51
N ILE A 249 14.69 -21.22 4.17
CA ILE A 249 14.17 -20.35 5.23
C ILE A 249 14.68 -20.91 6.59
N PRO A 250 15.26 -20.07 7.46
CA PRO A 250 15.76 -20.55 8.75
C PRO A 250 14.62 -21.07 9.65
N SER A 251 14.94 -21.98 10.56
CA SER A 251 13.97 -22.58 11.49
C SER A 251 13.31 -21.56 12.44
N SER A 252 13.93 -20.40 12.63
CA SER A 252 13.35 -19.28 13.39
C SER A 252 12.28 -18.50 12.61
N PHE A 253 12.11 -18.81 11.34
CA PHE A 253 11.37 -18.06 10.34
C PHE A 253 11.97 -16.66 10.06
N LEU A 254 11.58 -16.04 8.97
CA LEU A 254 11.97 -14.67 8.64
C LEU A 254 10.79 -13.71 8.91
N PRO A 255 11.03 -12.42 9.11
CA PRO A 255 9.94 -11.45 9.22
C PRO A 255 9.07 -11.46 7.98
N LEU A 256 7.76 -11.37 8.17
CA LEU A 256 6.76 -11.42 7.11
C LEU A 256 6.26 -10.01 6.77
N GLN A 257 6.21 -9.68 5.49
CA GLN A 257 5.37 -8.62 4.94
C GLN A 257 4.20 -9.27 4.20
N SER A 258 3.03 -8.76 4.42
CA SER A 258 1.82 -9.18 3.71
C SER A 258 1.08 -7.95 3.22
N GLY A 259 0.55 -8.03 2.00
CA GLY A 259 -0.41 -7.08 1.49
C GLY A 259 -1.70 -7.05 2.32
N VAL A 260 -2.74 -6.40 1.84
CA VAL A 260 -4.05 -6.29 2.50
C VAL A 260 -5.13 -7.04 1.73
N GLY A 261 -6.24 -7.37 2.41
CA GLY A 261 -7.40 -7.98 1.80
C GLY A 261 -7.60 -9.45 2.14
N SER A 262 -8.61 -10.09 1.50
CA SER A 262 -9.02 -11.47 1.79
C SER A 262 -7.91 -12.49 1.54
N THR A 263 -7.15 -12.35 0.47
CA THR A 263 -6.01 -13.24 0.18
C THR A 263 -4.93 -13.15 1.26
N ALA A 264 -4.58 -11.93 1.69
CA ALA A 264 -3.63 -11.72 2.77
C ALA A 264 -4.12 -12.33 4.10
N ASN A 265 -5.41 -12.16 4.42
CA ASN A 265 -6.03 -12.78 5.60
C ASN A 265 -5.99 -14.32 5.52
N ALA A 266 -6.28 -14.90 4.36
CA ALA A 266 -6.20 -16.35 4.17
C ALA A 266 -4.77 -16.88 4.37
N ILE A 267 -3.75 -16.17 3.85
CA ILE A 267 -2.33 -16.51 4.04
C ILE A 267 -1.94 -16.44 5.51
N LEU A 268 -2.27 -15.34 6.19
CA LEU A 268 -1.99 -15.16 7.62
C LEU A 268 -2.71 -16.22 8.47
N GLY A 269 -3.95 -16.55 8.13
CA GLY A 269 -4.73 -17.63 8.77
C GLY A 269 -4.07 -18.99 8.58
N ALA A 270 -3.64 -19.34 7.35
CA ALA A 270 -2.97 -20.60 7.07
C ALA A 270 -1.62 -20.73 7.81
N LEU A 271 -0.81 -19.65 7.85
CA LEU A 271 0.44 -19.63 8.59
C LEU A 271 0.22 -19.65 10.12
N GLY A 272 -0.76 -18.89 10.60
CA GLY A 272 -1.07 -18.81 12.03
C GLY A 272 -1.60 -20.10 12.61
N SER A 273 -2.43 -20.84 11.88
CA SER A 273 -3.00 -22.12 12.32
C SER A 273 -2.05 -23.31 12.15
N ASN A 274 -1.00 -23.18 11.36
CA ASN A 274 -0.06 -24.28 11.12
C ASN A 274 0.92 -24.42 12.31
N PRO A 275 0.89 -25.53 13.08
CA PRO A 275 1.76 -25.72 14.25
C PRO A 275 3.24 -25.87 13.88
N ALA A 276 3.56 -26.20 12.65
CA ALA A 276 4.93 -26.34 12.18
C ALA A 276 5.59 -24.99 11.84
N VAL A 277 4.80 -23.91 11.66
CA VAL A 277 5.30 -22.55 11.54
C VAL A 277 5.63 -22.03 12.94
N PRO A 278 6.87 -21.61 13.24
CA PRO A 278 7.20 -21.03 14.55
C PRO A 278 6.55 -19.66 14.71
N ALA A 279 6.50 -19.13 15.92
CA ALA A 279 6.11 -17.75 16.14
C ALA A 279 7.11 -16.81 15.44
N PHE A 280 6.62 -15.85 14.64
CA PHE A 280 7.41 -15.00 13.76
C PHE A 280 7.23 -13.51 14.03
N ASN A 281 8.00 -12.68 13.35
CA ASN A 281 7.86 -11.23 13.37
C ASN A 281 7.17 -10.75 12.09
N VAL A 282 6.52 -9.59 12.18
CA VAL A 282 5.94 -8.87 11.04
C VAL A 282 6.67 -7.55 10.86
N TYR A 283 7.03 -7.24 9.62
CA TYR A 283 7.52 -5.94 9.20
C TYR A 283 6.83 -5.59 7.89
N THR A 284 5.84 -4.72 7.95
CA THR A 284 4.92 -4.44 6.85
C THR A 284 4.57 -2.95 6.79
N GLU A 285 3.96 -2.50 5.71
CA GLU A 285 3.44 -1.14 5.66
C GLU A 285 2.05 -1.02 6.31
N VAL A 286 1.19 -2.02 6.14
CA VAL A 286 -0.20 -2.00 6.64
C VAL A 286 -0.41 -3.20 7.55
N LEU A 287 -0.92 -2.95 8.75
CA LEU A 287 -1.30 -3.98 9.70
C LEU A 287 -2.83 -4.06 9.77
N GLN A 288 -3.36 -5.27 9.57
CA GLN A 288 -4.80 -5.56 9.57
C GLN A 288 -5.20 -6.46 10.74
N ASP A 289 -6.50 -6.62 10.95
CA ASP A 289 -7.09 -7.33 12.10
C ASP A 289 -6.45 -8.71 12.36
N ALA A 290 -6.21 -9.49 11.30
CA ALA A 290 -5.61 -10.81 11.39
C ALA A 290 -4.22 -10.81 12.08
N VAL A 291 -3.41 -9.78 11.88
CA VAL A 291 -2.10 -9.68 12.56
C VAL A 291 -2.28 -9.39 14.05
N VAL A 292 -3.26 -8.55 14.42
CA VAL A 292 -3.57 -8.26 15.84
C VAL A 292 -4.01 -9.53 16.57
N ASP A 293 -4.85 -10.33 15.93
CA ASP A 293 -5.28 -11.62 16.49
C ASP A 293 -4.11 -12.59 16.66
N LEU A 294 -3.21 -12.67 15.69
CA LEU A 294 -1.99 -13.47 15.78
C LEU A 294 -1.03 -12.95 16.88
N MET A 295 -0.98 -11.64 17.12
CA MET A 295 -0.23 -11.06 18.24
C MET A 295 -0.83 -11.47 19.61
N ARG A 296 -2.17 -11.43 19.74
CA ARG A 296 -2.87 -11.88 20.94
C ARG A 296 -2.65 -13.36 21.22
N GLN A 297 -2.61 -14.18 20.17
CA GLN A 297 -2.33 -15.62 20.26
C GLN A 297 -0.84 -15.94 20.48
N GLY A 298 0.06 -14.95 20.48
CA GLY A 298 1.51 -15.14 20.60
C GLY A 298 2.16 -15.76 19.35
N ARG A 299 1.44 -15.84 18.23
CA ARG A 299 1.97 -16.32 16.93
C ARG A 299 2.81 -15.25 16.26
N VAL A 300 2.47 -13.98 16.42
CA VAL A 300 3.29 -12.83 16.02
C VAL A 300 3.93 -12.26 17.29
N LYS A 301 5.27 -12.24 17.30
CA LYS A 301 6.07 -11.75 18.44
C LYS A 301 6.11 -10.23 18.48
N THR A 302 6.45 -9.61 17.35
CA THR A 302 6.60 -8.17 17.17
C THR A 302 6.08 -7.80 15.81
N ALA A 303 5.38 -6.66 15.70
CA ALA A 303 4.90 -6.10 14.47
C ALA A 303 5.38 -4.65 14.31
N SER A 304 6.02 -4.36 13.19
CA SER A 304 6.40 -3.01 12.76
C SER A 304 5.62 -2.65 11.50
N THR A 305 4.99 -1.46 11.49
CA THR A 305 4.11 -1.04 10.41
C THR A 305 4.10 0.48 10.24
N CYS A 306 3.57 0.97 9.13
CA CYS A 306 3.23 2.37 8.95
C CYS A 306 1.83 2.70 9.48
N SER A 307 0.91 1.73 9.43
CA SER A 307 -0.51 1.98 9.67
C SER A 307 -1.22 0.80 10.34
N LEU A 308 -2.07 1.12 11.30
CA LEU A 308 -3.08 0.23 11.86
C LEU A 308 -4.37 0.37 11.04
N THR A 309 -4.46 -0.34 9.93
CA THR A 309 -5.67 -0.38 9.08
C THR A 309 -6.57 -1.51 9.58
N VAL A 310 -7.04 -1.34 10.78
CA VAL A 310 -7.88 -2.29 11.50
C VAL A 310 -9.27 -1.74 11.70
N THR A 311 -10.25 -2.60 11.93
CA THR A 311 -11.60 -2.15 12.27
C THR A 311 -11.58 -1.32 13.55
N ASN A 312 -12.55 -0.42 13.69
CA ASN A 312 -12.64 0.45 14.87
C ASN A 312 -12.81 -0.36 16.18
N GLU A 313 -13.42 -1.53 16.12
CA GLU A 313 -13.54 -2.45 17.24
C GLU A 313 -12.17 -3.01 17.64
N VAL A 314 -11.38 -3.48 16.68
CA VAL A 314 -10.03 -3.99 16.93
C VAL A 314 -9.10 -2.87 17.40
N LEU A 315 -9.21 -1.67 16.84
CA LEU A 315 -8.43 -0.50 17.26
C LEU A 315 -8.72 -0.13 18.73
N LYS A 316 -10.00 -0.10 19.10
CA LYS A 316 -10.40 0.12 20.49
C LYS A 316 -9.84 -0.96 21.41
N GLY A 317 -9.91 -2.23 20.99
CA GLY A 317 -9.31 -3.35 21.75
C GLY A 317 -7.79 -3.22 21.91
N ILE A 318 -7.08 -2.65 20.94
CA ILE A 318 -5.64 -2.33 21.09
C ILE A 318 -5.45 -1.25 22.16
N TYR A 319 -6.27 -0.19 22.15
CA TYR A 319 -6.17 0.89 23.15
C TYR A 319 -6.53 0.42 24.57
N ASP A 320 -7.53 -0.43 24.71
CA ASP A 320 -7.95 -0.99 25.99
C ASP A 320 -6.84 -1.87 26.60
N ASP A 321 -6.17 -2.68 25.75
CA ASP A 321 -5.13 -3.64 26.13
C ASP A 321 -3.73 -3.14 25.77
N ILE A 322 -3.49 -1.83 25.71
CA ILE A 322 -2.27 -1.24 25.14
C ILE A 322 -0.97 -1.80 25.75
N ASP A 323 -0.98 -2.19 27.01
CA ASP A 323 0.19 -2.75 27.69
C ASP A 323 0.64 -4.09 27.07
N GLN A 324 -0.26 -4.82 26.39
CA GLN A 324 0.10 -6.03 25.65
C GLN A 324 0.77 -5.73 24.31
N PHE A 325 0.56 -4.52 23.77
CA PHE A 325 1.03 -4.13 22.44
C PHE A 325 2.23 -3.19 22.48
N LYS A 326 2.32 -2.31 23.47
CA LYS A 326 3.23 -1.16 23.52
C LYS A 326 4.70 -1.51 23.24
N ASP A 327 5.19 -2.65 23.73
CA ASP A 327 6.58 -3.10 23.55
C ASP A 327 6.78 -3.93 22.27
N ARG A 328 5.69 -4.36 21.61
CA ARG A 328 5.72 -5.29 20.47
C ARG A 328 5.15 -4.71 19.18
N LEU A 329 4.47 -3.57 19.26
CA LEU A 329 3.86 -2.87 18.14
C LEU A 329 4.59 -1.55 17.91
N VAL A 330 5.10 -1.34 16.68
CA VAL A 330 5.86 -0.14 16.31
C VAL A 330 5.26 0.48 15.07
N LEU A 331 4.81 1.76 15.18
CA LEU A 331 4.36 2.54 14.04
C LEU A 331 5.46 3.49 13.57
N ARG A 332 5.75 3.46 12.27
CA ARG A 332 6.84 4.22 11.65
C ARG A 332 6.34 5.14 10.54
N PRO A 333 7.06 6.22 10.21
CA PRO A 333 6.86 6.91 8.93
C PRO A 333 7.05 5.94 7.74
N SER A 334 6.34 6.19 6.63
CA SER A 334 6.37 5.33 5.44
C SER A 334 7.77 5.17 4.84
N GLU A 335 8.59 6.22 4.89
CA GLU A 335 9.99 6.17 4.44
C GLU A 335 10.84 5.14 5.21
N ILE A 336 10.44 4.80 6.44
CA ILE A 336 11.13 3.81 7.29
C ILE A 336 10.48 2.44 7.15
N SER A 337 9.15 2.33 7.23
CA SER A 337 8.46 1.04 7.06
C SER A 337 8.72 0.41 5.69
N ASN A 338 8.85 1.24 4.66
CA ASN A 338 9.08 0.80 3.28
C ASN A 338 10.54 0.92 2.83
N ASN A 339 11.47 1.16 3.76
CA ASN A 339 12.86 1.46 3.42
C ASN A 339 13.58 0.24 2.83
N PRO A 340 14.13 0.34 1.60
CA PRO A 340 14.85 -0.76 0.94
C PRO A 340 16.04 -1.31 1.74
N GLU A 341 16.79 -0.46 2.46
CA GLU A 341 17.91 -0.88 3.30
C GLU A 341 17.43 -1.81 4.42
N ILE A 342 16.35 -1.42 5.10
CA ILE A 342 15.81 -2.18 6.24
C ILE A 342 15.20 -3.50 5.75
N ILE A 343 14.40 -3.47 4.68
CA ILE A 343 13.76 -4.64 4.09
C ILE A 343 14.84 -5.69 3.73
N ARG A 344 15.91 -5.24 3.07
CA ARG A 344 17.03 -6.12 2.68
C ARG A 344 17.81 -6.63 3.89
N LYS A 345 18.08 -5.78 4.87
CA LYS A 345 18.80 -6.14 6.11
C LYS A 345 18.04 -7.17 6.93
N LEU A 346 16.73 -7.01 7.09
CA LEU A 346 15.89 -7.93 7.85
C LEU A 346 15.65 -9.25 7.11
N GLY A 347 15.78 -9.29 5.79
CA GLY A 347 15.58 -10.48 4.97
C GLY A 347 14.13 -10.91 4.95
N LEU A 348 13.22 -10.02 4.55
CA LEU A 348 11.79 -10.28 4.61
C LEU A 348 11.32 -11.34 3.62
N ILE A 349 10.26 -12.05 3.99
CA ILE A 349 9.38 -12.75 3.05
C ILE A 349 8.28 -11.73 2.69
N ALA A 350 8.26 -11.27 1.44
CA ALA A 350 7.25 -10.35 0.93
C ALA A 350 6.18 -11.10 0.14
N ILE A 351 4.91 -10.79 0.42
CA ILE A 351 3.77 -11.43 -0.25
C ILE A 351 2.77 -10.34 -0.65
N ASN A 352 2.63 -10.12 -1.95
CA ASN A 352 1.73 -9.11 -2.50
C ASN A 352 0.80 -9.70 -3.58
N THR A 353 -0.23 -8.94 -3.95
CA THR A 353 -1.26 -9.38 -4.87
C THR A 353 -1.05 -8.76 -6.25
N ALA A 354 -1.18 -9.56 -7.30
CA ALA A 354 -1.18 -9.14 -8.69
C ALA A 354 -2.60 -9.02 -9.26
N ILE A 355 -2.78 -8.15 -10.25
CA ILE A 355 -3.94 -8.15 -11.16
C ILE A 355 -3.68 -9.16 -12.28
N GLU A 356 -2.48 -9.13 -12.85
CA GLU A 356 -2.04 -10.07 -13.88
C GLU A 356 -0.54 -10.33 -13.80
N VAL A 357 -0.13 -11.51 -14.24
CA VAL A 357 1.26 -11.96 -14.34
C VAL A 357 1.49 -12.49 -15.74
N ASP A 358 2.59 -12.11 -16.39
CA ASP A 358 2.91 -12.66 -17.70
C ASP A 358 3.72 -13.96 -17.61
N LEU A 359 3.94 -14.55 -18.78
CA LEU A 359 4.64 -15.84 -18.91
C LEU A 359 6.08 -15.82 -18.38
N TYR A 360 6.67 -14.66 -18.19
CA TYR A 360 8.06 -14.50 -17.75
C TYR A 360 8.19 -14.05 -16.31
N GLY A 361 7.05 -13.72 -15.68
CA GLY A 361 6.98 -13.29 -14.29
C GLY A 361 7.04 -11.77 -14.11
N ASN A 362 6.78 -10.98 -15.16
CA ASN A 362 6.44 -9.58 -14.95
C ASN A 362 5.05 -9.47 -14.33
N VAL A 363 4.83 -8.45 -13.49
CA VAL A 363 3.60 -8.28 -12.73
C VAL A 363 3.01 -6.89 -12.95
N ASN A 364 1.70 -6.86 -13.17
CA ASN A 364 0.85 -5.70 -13.09
C ASN A 364 -0.04 -5.81 -11.85
N SER A 365 0.04 -4.83 -10.96
CA SER A 365 -0.76 -4.75 -9.73
C SER A 365 -1.64 -3.50 -9.67
N THR A 366 -1.65 -2.67 -10.72
CA THR A 366 -2.26 -1.33 -10.69
C THR A 366 -3.34 -1.11 -11.75
N HIS A 367 -3.21 -1.66 -12.96
CA HIS A 367 -4.05 -1.30 -14.10
C HIS A 367 -4.84 -2.49 -14.66
N ILE A 368 -6.03 -2.23 -15.16
CA ILE A 368 -6.83 -3.19 -15.92
C ILE A 368 -6.74 -2.84 -17.40
N CYS A 369 -6.37 -3.82 -18.22
CA CYS A 369 -6.19 -3.69 -19.67
C CYS A 369 -5.36 -2.44 -20.05
N GLY A 370 -4.28 -2.22 -19.33
CA GLY A 370 -3.26 -1.19 -19.58
C GLY A 370 -3.68 0.25 -19.30
N THR A 371 -4.96 0.56 -19.36
CA THR A 371 -5.43 1.97 -19.37
C THR A 371 -6.11 2.39 -18.07
N LYS A 372 -6.86 1.49 -17.46
CA LYS A 372 -7.69 1.83 -16.29
C LYS A 372 -6.93 1.60 -14.99
N MET A 373 -6.50 2.67 -14.35
CA MET A 373 -5.94 2.63 -13.01
C MET A 373 -7.00 2.13 -12.02
N MET A 374 -6.61 1.17 -11.17
CA MET A 374 -7.38 0.63 -10.05
C MET A 374 -6.89 1.16 -8.71
N ASN A 375 -5.60 1.25 -8.55
CA ASN A 375 -4.87 1.75 -7.37
C ASN A 375 -3.44 2.10 -7.80
N GLY A 376 -2.66 2.69 -6.90
CA GLY A 376 -1.22 2.87 -7.09
C GLY A 376 -0.43 1.60 -6.78
N ILE A 377 0.87 1.63 -7.05
CA ILE A 377 1.80 0.52 -6.77
C ILE A 377 1.88 0.21 -5.26
N GLY A 378 1.61 1.22 -4.42
CA GLY A 378 1.75 1.08 -2.97
C GLY A 378 3.18 0.73 -2.56
N GLY A 379 3.31 -0.14 -1.55
CA GLY A 379 4.60 -0.62 -1.06
C GLY A 379 5.12 -1.86 -1.78
N SER A 380 4.35 -2.48 -2.66
CA SER A 380 4.75 -3.76 -3.26
C SER A 380 6.12 -3.69 -3.94
N GLY A 381 6.44 -2.61 -4.67
CA GLY A 381 7.74 -2.44 -5.30
C GLY A 381 8.89 -2.28 -4.31
N ASP A 382 8.66 -1.58 -3.19
CA ASP A 382 9.65 -1.42 -2.14
C ASP A 382 9.99 -2.78 -1.48
N PHE A 383 8.96 -3.57 -1.15
CA PHE A 383 9.14 -4.84 -0.46
C PHE A 383 9.65 -5.93 -1.40
N GLU A 384 8.98 -6.16 -2.53
CA GLU A 384 9.29 -7.30 -3.41
C GLU A 384 10.71 -7.23 -3.98
N ARG A 385 11.14 -6.05 -4.42
CA ARG A 385 12.48 -5.86 -4.98
C ARG A 385 13.60 -6.04 -3.96
N ASN A 386 13.32 -5.88 -2.67
CA ASN A 386 14.32 -5.89 -1.60
C ASN A 386 14.17 -7.06 -0.64
N ALA A 387 13.13 -7.86 -0.74
CA ALA A 387 12.89 -9.02 0.09
C ALA A 387 13.93 -10.14 -0.12
N PHE A 388 14.09 -11.00 0.86
CA PHE A 388 14.79 -12.28 0.71
C PHE A 388 14.01 -13.21 -0.23
N LEU A 389 12.68 -13.19 -0.11
CA LEU A 389 11.78 -13.99 -0.93
C LEU A 389 10.58 -13.14 -1.35
N SER A 390 10.45 -12.94 -2.65
CA SER A 390 9.39 -12.17 -3.29
C SER A 390 8.33 -13.10 -3.86
N ILE A 391 7.08 -12.98 -3.38
CA ILE A 391 5.95 -13.83 -3.77
C ILE A 391 4.80 -12.97 -4.25
N PHE A 392 4.37 -13.16 -5.50
CA PHE A 392 3.12 -12.59 -5.99
C PHE A 392 2.02 -13.64 -6.03
N THR A 393 0.84 -13.24 -5.55
CA THR A 393 -0.35 -14.10 -5.53
C THR A 393 -1.49 -13.47 -6.32
N CYS A 394 -2.28 -14.28 -7.00
CA CYS A 394 -3.54 -13.85 -7.61
C CYS A 394 -4.46 -15.06 -7.83
N PRO A 395 -5.79 -14.89 -7.86
CA PRO A 395 -6.67 -15.86 -8.46
C PRO A 395 -6.30 -16.07 -9.92
N SER A 396 -6.30 -17.32 -10.41
CA SER A 396 -5.91 -17.61 -11.79
C SER A 396 -6.85 -17.02 -12.84
N VAL A 397 -8.09 -16.72 -12.46
CA VAL A 397 -9.11 -16.05 -13.29
C VAL A 397 -9.93 -15.03 -12.51
N ALA A 398 -10.52 -14.09 -13.24
CA ALA A 398 -11.46 -13.10 -12.73
C ALA A 398 -12.75 -13.07 -13.55
N LYS A 399 -13.76 -12.32 -13.06
CA LYS A 399 -15.08 -12.15 -13.73
C LYS A 399 -15.70 -13.46 -14.19
N GLY A 400 -15.76 -14.46 -13.30
CA GLY A 400 -16.38 -15.75 -13.62
C GLY A 400 -15.67 -16.50 -14.74
N GLY A 401 -14.34 -16.39 -14.84
CA GLY A 401 -13.52 -17.09 -15.84
C GLY A 401 -13.33 -16.33 -17.16
N SER A 402 -13.91 -15.13 -17.31
CA SER A 402 -13.80 -14.36 -18.56
C SER A 402 -12.44 -13.66 -18.72
N ILE A 403 -11.68 -13.53 -17.65
CA ILE A 403 -10.35 -12.90 -17.62
C ILE A 403 -9.37 -13.91 -17.03
N SER A 404 -8.27 -14.18 -17.72
CA SER A 404 -7.11 -14.87 -17.17
C SER A 404 -6.19 -13.86 -16.45
N SER A 405 -5.74 -14.19 -15.26
CA SER A 405 -4.68 -13.42 -14.59
C SER A 405 -3.28 -13.81 -15.09
N ILE A 406 -3.16 -14.92 -15.79
CA ILE A 406 -1.93 -15.30 -16.49
C ILE A 406 -2.08 -14.94 -17.97
N VAL A 407 -1.17 -14.09 -18.47
CA VAL A 407 -1.26 -13.50 -19.82
C VAL A 407 0.07 -13.63 -20.59
N PRO A 408 0.06 -13.51 -21.93
CA PRO A 408 1.29 -13.52 -22.71
C PRO A 408 2.28 -12.41 -22.34
N PHE A 409 1.77 -11.20 -22.09
CA PHE A 409 2.52 -10.05 -21.64
C PHE A 409 1.62 -9.11 -20.84
N CYS A 410 2.12 -8.59 -19.72
CA CYS A 410 1.37 -7.66 -18.89
C CYS A 410 1.02 -6.38 -19.65
N SER A 411 -0.21 -5.91 -19.50
CA SER A 411 -0.68 -4.69 -20.16
C SER A 411 -0.17 -3.40 -19.52
N HIS A 412 0.36 -3.50 -18.31
CA HIS A 412 1.09 -2.50 -17.53
C HIS A 412 2.16 -3.20 -16.71
N LEU A 413 3.27 -2.55 -16.39
CA LEU A 413 4.37 -3.16 -15.65
C LEU A 413 4.66 -2.37 -14.37
N ASP A 414 4.38 -2.99 -13.23
CA ASP A 414 4.76 -2.49 -11.92
C ASP A 414 6.02 -3.17 -11.39
N HIS A 415 6.16 -4.49 -11.67
CA HIS A 415 7.31 -5.29 -11.25
C HIS A 415 7.83 -6.11 -12.42
N THR A 416 9.16 -6.08 -12.58
CA THR A 416 9.80 -6.84 -13.66
C THR A 416 10.09 -8.28 -13.24
N GLU A 417 10.34 -9.16 -14.22
CA GLU A 417 10.75 -10.55 -13.98
C GLU A 417 11.94 -10.68 -13.02
N HIS A 418 12.75 -9.64 -12.88
CA HIS A 418 13.94 -9.63 -12.02
C HIS A 418 13.59 -9.51 -10.54
N ASP A 419 12.43 -8.99 -10.22
CA ASP A 419 11.97 -8.71 -8.85
C ASP A 419 11.04 -9.80 -8.31
N VAL A 420 10.67 -10.81 -9.14
CA VAL A 420 9.68 -11.84 -8.82
C VAL A 420 10.34 -13.21 -8.70
N ASN A 421 10.30 -13.77 -7.48
CA ASN A 421 10.85 -15.09 -7.20
C ASN A 421 9.83 -16.21 -7.35
N VAL A 422 8.57 -15.98 -6.96
CA VAL A 422 7.53 -17.00 -6.93
C VAL A 422 6.19 -16.40 -7.32
N VAL A 423 5.44 -17.14 -8.12
CA VAL A 423 4.03 -16.83 -8.43
C VAL A 423 3.16 -17.96 -7.88
N ILE A 424 2.08 -17.59 -7.17
CA ILE A 424 1.16 -18.56 -6.56
C ILE A 424 -0.28 -18.18 -6.91
N THR A 425 -1.02 -19.15 -7.41
CA THR A 425 -2.46 -19.07 -7.59
C THR A 425 -3.14 -20.22 -6.83
N GLU A 426 -4.46 -20.32 -6.87
CA GLU A 426 -5.16 -21.49 -6.34
C GLU A 426 -4.85 -22.77 -7.11
N GLN A 427 -4.32 -22.65 -8.34
CA GLN A 427 -3.92 -23.82 -9.15
C GLN A 427 -2.60 -24.43 -8.67
N GLY A 428 -1.70 -23.64 -8.05
CA GLY A 428 -0.42 -24.11 -7.53
C GLY A 428 0.66 -23.04 -7.50
N VAL A 429 1.93 -23.47 -7.53
CA VAL A 429 3.13 -22.66 -7.30
C VAL A 429 4.09 -22.74 -8.48
N ALA A 430 4.52 -21.60 -8.99
CA ALA A 430 5.62 -21.46 -9.93
C ALA A 430 6.83 -20.86 -9.22
N ASP A 431 7.80 -21.70 -8.84
CA ASP A 431 9.09 -21.26 -8.29
C ASP A 431 10.02 -20.86 -9.44
N LEU A 432 10.21 -19.56 -9.61
CA LEU A 432 10.95 -18.97 -10.73
C LEU A 432 12.42 -18.74 -10.42
N ARG A 433 12.88 -19.06 -9.22
CA ARG A 433 14.26 -18.86 -8.78
C ARG A 433 15.23 -19.69 -9.63
N GLY A 434 16.23 -19.04 -10.23
CA GLY A 434 17.23 -19.70 -11.08
C GLY A 434 16.67 -20.24 -12.41
N LYS A 435 15.51 -19.78 -12.87
CA LYS A 435 14.86 -20.23 -14.10
C LYS A 435 15.10 -19.24 -15.24
N SER A 436 15.39 -19.78 -16.44
CA SER A 436 15.40 -19.00 -17.67
C SER A 436 13.97 -18.60 -18.05
N PRO A 437 13.77 -17.58 -18.92
CA PRO A 437 12.43 -17.17 -19.36
C PRO A 437 11.61 -18.33 -19.94
N ALA A 438 12.20 -19.21 -20.73
CA ALA A 438 11.51 -20.38 -21.25
C ALA A 438 11.04 -21.36 -20.16
N GLN A 439 11.86 -21.58 -19.12
CA GLN A 439 11.48 -22.39 -17.97
C GLN A 439 10.42 -21.72 -17.11
N ARG A 440 10.48 -20.39 -16.96
CA ARG A 440 9.46 -19.60 -16.26
C ARG A 440 8.11 -19.73 -16.95
N ALA A 441 8.07 -19.56 -18.29
CA ALA A 441 6.84 -19.68 -19.06
C ALA A 441 6.18 -21.05 -18.88
N GLN A 442 6.97 -22.12 -18.95
CA GLN A 442 6.47 -23.45 -18.71
C GLN A 442 5.89 -23.61 -17.31
N LEU A 443 6.63 -23.21 -16.26
CA LEU A 443 6.20 -23.35 -14.88
C LEU A 443 4.93 -22.53 -14.57
N ILE A 444 4.84 -21.30 -15.08
CA ILE A 444 3.69 -20.44 -14.87
C ILE A 444 2.44 -21.03 -15.56
N ILE A 445 2.57 -21.50 -16.82
CA ILE A 445 1.44 -22.12 -17.52
C ILE A 445 1.00 -23.40 -16.80
N GLU A 446 1.94 -24.29 -16.48
CA GLU A 446 1.62 -25.60 -15.90
C GLU A 446 1.03 -25.50 -14.50
N ASN A 447 1.55 -24.59 -13.66
CA ASN A 447 1.25 -24.57 -12.24
C ASN A 447 0.29 -23.44 -11.82
N CYS A 448 0.25 -22.31 -12.54
CA CYS A 448 -0.50 -21.13 -12.10
C CYS A 448 -1.67 -20.74 -13.00
N ALA A 449 -1.62 -21.11 -14.29
CA ALA A 449 -2.72 -20.81 -15.20
C ALA A 449 -3.96 -21.67 -14.91
N HIS A 450 -5.16 -21.05 -15.02
CA HIS A 450 -6.41 -21.80 -14.98
C HIS A 450 -6.44 -22.88 -16.08
N PRO A 451 -6.93 -24.09 -15.81
CA PRO A 451 -6.94 -25.20 -16.79
C PRO A 451 -7.49 -24.81 -18.16
N ASP A 452 -8.57 -24.03 -18.20
CA ASP A 452 -9.21 -23.61 -19.45
C ASP A 452 -8.31 -22.71 -20.31
N TYR A 453 -7.39 -21.96 -19.70
CA TYR A 453 -6.47 -21.04 -20.39
C TYR A 453 -5.11 -21.66 -20.77
N LYS A 454 -4.74 -22.81 -20.22
CA LYS A 454 -3.41 -23.40 -20.46
C LYS A 454 -3.14 -23.62 -21.95
N GLN A 455 -4.09 -24.19 -22.68
CA GLN A 455 -3.93 -24.45 -24.11
C GLN A 455 -3.75 -23.15 -24.90
N LEU A 456 -4.54 -22.11 -24.58
CA LEU A 456 -4.44 -20.80 -25.22
C LEU A 456 -3.06 -20.16 -25.02
N LEU A 457 -2.49 -20.25 -23.82
CA LEU A 457 -1.14 -19.75 -23.52
C LEU A 457 -0.05 -20.54 -24.24
N TRP A 458 -0.20 -21.85 -24.35
CA TRP A 458 0.69 -22.68 -25.18
C TRP A 458 0.59 -22.35 -26.67
N ASP A 459 -0.60 -22.01 -27.17
CA ASP A 459 -0.80 -21.60 -28.56
C ASP A 459 -0.10 -20.28 -28.86
N TYR A 460 -0.09 -19.34 -27.90
CA TYR A 460 0.73 -18.12 -28.01
C TYR A 460 2.23 -18.47 -28.15
N LEU A 461 2.76 -19.33 -27.28
CA LEU A 461 4.18 -19.71 -27.33
C LEU A 461 4.57 -20.43 -28.64
N LYS A 462 3.65 -21.15 -29.29
CA LYS A 462 3.90 -21.78 -30.58
C LYS A 462 4.14 -20.79 -31.72
N ILE A 463 3.48 -19.62 -31.66
CA ILE A 463 3.63 -18.55 -32.66
C ILE A 463 4.69 -17.52 -32.28
N ALA A 464 5.21 -17.56 -31.06
CA ALA A 464 6.22 -16.65 -30.57
C ALA A 464 7.56 -16.86 -31.29
N GLU A 465 8.24 -15.77 -31.60
CA GLU A 465 9.57 -15.83 -32.20
C GLU A 465 10.60 -16.32 -31.18
N LYS A 466 11.54 -17.15 -31.67
CA LYS A 466 12.58 -17.70 -30.82
C LYS A 466 13.59 -16.63 -30.41
N GLY A 467 13.94 -16.64 -29.14
CA GLY A 467 14.91 -15.73 -28.55
C GLY A 467 15.19 -16.10 -27.09
N GLN A 468 15.90 -15.27 -26.37
CA GLN A 468 16.11 -15.44 -24.93
C GLN A 468 14.76 -15.35 -24.20
N THR A 469 13.91 -14.41 -24.61
CA THR A 469 12.50 -14.29 -24.22
C THR A 469 11.65 -14.36 -25.48
N CYS A 470 10.74 -15.34 -25.57
CA CYS A 470 9.97 -15.61 -26.77
C CYS A 470 8.71 -14.76 -26.83
N HIS A 471 8.57 -13.89 -27.84
CA HIS A 471 7.39 -13.07 -28.04
C HIS A 471 6.90 -13.05 -29.49
N LYS A 472 5.61 -12.92 -29.66
CA LYS A 472 4.99 -12.43 -30.90
C LYS A 472 4.41 -11.05 -30.61
N LEU A 473 5.16 -9.99 -30.90
CA LEU A 473 4.80 -8.63 -30.51
C LEU A 473 3.41 -8.21 -30.97
N SER A 474 3.02 -8.59 -32.19
CA SER A 474 1.69 -8.29 -32.72
C SER A 474 0.55 -9.01 -31.99
N ALA A 475 0.84 -10.04 -31.20
CA ALA A 475 -0.13 -10.86 -30.46
C ALA A 475 0.02 -10.72 -28.92
N ALA A 476 1.00 -9.98 -28.45
CA ALA A 476 1.31 -9.87 -27.01
C ALA A 476 0.12 -9.44 -26.15
N PHE A 477 -0.72 -8.55 -26.67
CA PHE A 477 -1.93 -8.04 -26.01
C PHE A 477 -3.23 -8.59 -26.61
N ALA A 478 -3.20 -9.63 -27.43
CA ALA A 478 -4.38 -10.15 -28.11
C ALA A 478 -5.48 -10.60 -27.14
N MET A 479 -5.13 -11.18 -25.98
CA MET A 479 -6.10 -11.56 -24.96
C MET A 479 -6.81 -10.34 -24.37
N HIS A 480 -6.09 -9.26 -24.10
CA HIS A 480 -6.66 -8.01 -23.58
C HIS A 480 -7.56 -7.34 -24.63
N ASP A 481 -7.11 -7.24 -25.88
CA ASP A 481 -7.90 -6.68 -26.97
C ASP A 481 -9.19 -7.47 -27.22
N THR A 482 -9.09 -8.79 -27.22
CA THR A 482 -10.26 -9.68 -27.34
C THR A 482 -11.24 -9.47 -26.18
N PHE A 483 -10.75 -9.34 -24.95
CA PHE A 483 -11.61 -9.03 -23.82
C PHE A 483 -12.33 -7.68 -23.98
N LEU A 484 -11.62 -6.65 -24.41
CA LEU A 484 -12.22 -5.31 -24.63
C LEU A 484 -13.30 -5.33 -25.72
N ARG A 485 -13.12 -6.12 -26.78
CA ARG A 485 -14.07 -6.25 -27.90
C ARG A 485 -15.22 -7.19 -27.61
N GLU A 486 -14.95 -8.32 -26.95
CA GLU A 486 -15.87 -9.46 -26.90
C GLU A 486 -16.25 -9.89 -25.48
N GLY A 487 -15.67 -9.25 -24.47
CA GLY A 487 -15.95 -9.49 -23.04
C GLY A 487 -15.39 -10.81 -22.48
N ASN A 488 -14.58 -11.54 -23.25
CA ASN A 488 -14.02 -12.82 -22.81
C ASN A 488 -12.69 -13.13 -23.49
N MET A 489 -11.61 -13.29 -22.71
CA MET A 489 -10.26 -13.62 -23.21
C MET A 489 -10.18 -15.00 -23.88
N MET A 490 -11.04 -15.95 -23.49
CA MET A 490 -11.09 -17.29 -24.11
C MET A 490 -11.38 -17.28 -25.61
N LYS A 491 -11.95 -16.21 -26.13
CA LYS A 491 -12.28 -16.05 -27.55
C LYS A 491 -11.07 -15.64 -28.40
N THR A 492 -9.89 -15.43 -27.79
CA THR A 492 -8.68 -15.06 -28.51
C THR A 492 -8.27 -16.17 -29.47
N ASN A 493 -7.99 -15.80 -30.73
CA ASN A 493 -7.54 -16.72 -31.76
C ASN A 493 -6.12 -16.35 -32.22
N PHE A 494 -5.12 -17.00 -31.66
CA PHE A 494 -3.72 -16.74 -32.03
C PHE A 494 -3.35 -17.16 -33.45
N ALA A 495 -4.14 -18.02 -34.13
CA ALA A 495 -3.89 -18.37 -35.50
C ALA A 495 -3.97 -17.17 -36.50
N GLU A 496 -4.69 -16.12 -36.12
CA GLU A 496 -4.78 -14.87 -36.91
C GLU A 496 -3.46 -14.08 -36.94
N TYR A 497 -2.53 -14.38 -36.04
CA TYR A 497 -1.25 -13.67 -35.87
C TYR A 497 -0.05 -14.45 -36.44
N VAL A 498 -0.30 -15.58 -37.12
CA VAL A 498 0.77 -16.43 -37.68
C VAL A 498 1.42 -15.84 -38.94
N LYS A 499 0.85 -14.79 -39.53
CA LYS A 499 1.34 -14.13 -40.75
C LYS A 499 2.51 -13.20 -40.48
#